data_0175c6a8469d15322aa93d27487f7db3
#
_entry.id   0175c6a8469d15322aa93d27487f7db3
#
_cell.length_a   1.000
_cell.length_b   1.000
_cell.length_c   1.000
_cell.angle_alpha   90.00
_cell.angle_beta   90.00
_cell.angle_gamma   90.00
#
_symmetry.space_group_name_H-M   'P 1'
#
loop_
_entity.id
_entity.type
_entity.pdbx_description
1 polymer ?
#
loop_
_entity_poly.entity_id
_entity_poly.type
_entity_poly.pdbx_seq_one_letter_code
_entity_poly.pdbx_strand_id
1 'polypeptide(L)'
;GVVEIMRGRVEEGIRLIDQAMAALSVGENKRALTFVIVCCAMLIACELIADIRRARDWFHIGERFMAQFENHYLFAECRMTYGGTLFALGQWARAERELGLTVRDTQDIYIAMNSMARARLARLYICRGELEAAEQVLAGIENETWALPPLAGLKLTQGDPSTALSLIDRYWRLVDRKSIANAIVLQLQVAAHLALNDRTGAAAALDQLKAMAAEHGWQEVSARAHMASGSLAMASGDSGGALACFERAMTDFSSLGMVYESARARFAAATILAATNPALAAIEAEGTRAVFEKLGARPDADAAAALLRNLGVATRPGPRTGSLLSRREEEVLALLSQGLSNPEIADRLVISRRTAAHHVSNLLSKLSLRNRAEAVAYVARMKEAAPAG
;
A
#
# COMPACT_ATOMS: atom_id res chain seq x y z
N GLY A 1 -24.44 7.93 12.88
CA GLY A 1 -23.41 6.92 13.20
C GLY A 1 -22.03 7.40 12.80
N VAL A 2 -21.73 7.57 11.52
CA VAL A 2 -20.40 8.00 11.04
C VAL A 2 -19.93 9.30 11.69
N VAL A 3 -20.79 10.31 11.79
CA VAL A 3 -20.47 11.59 12.44
C VAL A 3 -20.12 11.40 13.93
N GLU A 4 -20.79 10.49 14.62
CA GLU A 4 -20.48 10.20 16.02
C GLU A 4 -19.11 9.53 16.18
N ILE A 5 -18.76 8.63 15.27
CA ILE A 5 -17.43 8.03 15.20
C ILE A 5 -16.36 9.11 14.95
N MET A 6 -16.59 10.01 13.98
CA MET A 6 -15.66 11.12 13.69
C MET A 6 -15.49 12.09 14.87
N ARG A 7 -16.47 12.16 15.77
CA ARG A 7 -16.42 12.92 17.03
C ARG A 7 -15.83 12.14 18.21
N GLY A 8 -15.29 10.92 17.96
CA GLY A 8 -14.72 10.06 18.99
C GLY A 8 -15.73 9.19 19.75
N ARG A 9 -17.04 9.30 19.49
CA ARG A 9 -18.07 8.45 20.11
C ARG A 9 -18.28 7.16 19.31
N VAL A 10 -17.25 6.31 19.32
CA VAL A 10 -17.16 5.12 18.44
C VAL A 10 -18.28 4.11 18.74
N GLU A 11 -18.48 3.74 20.00
CA GLU A 11 -19.49 2.74 20.39
C GLU A 11 -20.92 3.16 20.02
N GLU A 12 -21.26 4.42 20.28
CA GLU A 12 -22.56 4.96 19.91
C GLU A 12 -22.74 5.02 18.39
N GLY A 13 -21.71 5.44 17.67
CA GLY A 13 -21.72 5.50 16.23
C GLY A 13 -21.93 4.14 15.58
N ILE A 14 -21.22 3.11 16.03
CA ILE A 14 -21.37 1.73 15.56
C ILE A 14 -22.77 1.21 15.90
N ARG A 15 -23.27 1.42 17.11
CA ARG A 15 -24.61 0.99 17.50
C ARG A 15 -25.71 1.58 16.60
N LEU A 16 -25.59 2.87 16.24
CA LEU A 16 -26.54 3.53 15.33
C LEU A 16 -26.50 2.95 13.92
N ILE A 17 -25.31 2.61 13.42
CA ILE A 17 -25.15 2.02 12.09
C ILE A 17 -25.64 0.56 12.09
N ASP A 18 -25.34 -0.23 13.14
CA ASP A 18 -25.83 -1.60 13.28
C ASP A 18 -27.38 -1.65 13.35
N GLN A 19 -28.00 -0.70 14.05
CA GLN A 19 -29.47 -0.58 14.05
C GLN A 19 -30.05 -0.28 12.66
N ALA A 20 -29.40 0.62 11.91
CA ALA A 20 -29.82 0.92 10.54
C ALA A 20 -29.67 -0.30 9.61
N MET A 21 -28.55 -1.04 9.73
CA MET A 21 -28.30 -2.25 8.96
C MET A 21 -29.28 -3.37 9.31
N ALA A 22 -29.60 -3.55 10.61
CA ALA A 22 -30.59 -4.52 11.05
C ALA A 22 -31.99 -4.20 10.51
N ALA A 23 -32.39 -2.94 10.54
CA ALA A 23 -33.68 -2.50 9.98
C ALA A 23 -33.78 -2.75 8.46
N LEU A 24 -32.68 -2.60 7.72
CA LEU A 24 -32.63 -2.91 6.29
C LEU A 24 -32.67 -4.42 6.00
N SER A 25 -32.13 -5.23 6.90
CA SER A 25 -32.07 -6.70 6.72
C SER A 25 -33.41 -7.37 6.98
N VAL A 26 -34.28 -6.77 7.82
CA VAL A 26 -35.58 -7.32 8.23
C VAL A 26 -36.73 -6.74 7.39
N GLY A 27 -36.53 -5.55 6.81
CA GLY A 27 -37.57 -4.85 6.06
C GLY A 27 -37.64 -5.27 4.58
N GLU A 28 -38.84 -5.22 3.99
CA GLU A 28 -39.06 -5.36 2.53
C GLU A 28 -38.51 -4.16 1.74
N ASN A 29 -37.45 -3.51 2.23
CA ASN A 29 -36.97 -2.28 1.63
C ASN A 29 -36.15 -2.57 0.37
N LYS A 30 -36.86 -2.66 -0.75
CA LYS A 30 -36.33 -2.89 -2.11
C LYS A 30 -35.65 -1.65 -2.71
N ARG A 31 -35.37 -0.59 -1.93
CA ARG A 31 -34.74 0.64 -2.42
C ARG A 31 -33.23 0.50 -2.41
N ALA A 32 -32.65 0.20 -3.57
CA ALA A 32 -31.21 0.05 -3.77
C ALA A 32 -30.41 1.23 -3.18
N LEU A 33 -30.85 2.46 -3.39
CA LEU A 33 -30.18 3.65 -2.91
C LEU A 33 -30.10 3.71 -1.37
N THR A 34 -31.18 3.36 -0.66
CA THR A 34 -31.18 3.37 0.82
C THR A 34 -30.20 2.33 1.36
N PHE A 35 -30.18 1.14 0.77
CA PHE A 35 -29.25 0.09 1.15
C PHE A 35 -27.80 0.51 0.93
N VAL A 36 -27.49 1.06 -0.24
CA VAL A 36 -26.14 1.54 -0.59
C VAL A 36 -25.65 2.63 0.39
N ILE A 37 -26.49 3.64 0.68
CA ILE A 37 -26.11 4.71 1.61
C ILE A 37 -25.73 4.16 2.99
N VAL A 38 -26.52 3.23 3.53
CA VAL A 38 -26.23 2.66 4.88
C VAL A 38 -25.04 1.71 4.82
N CYS A 39 -24.90 0.92 3.74
CA CYS A 39 -23.73 0.07 3.52
C CYS A 39 -22.45 0.89 3.40
N CYS A 40 -22.46 1.98 2.62
CA CYS A 40 -21.32 2.90 2.53
C CYS A 40 -20.99 3.52 3.91
N ALA A 41 -21.99 3.98 4.65
CA ALA A 41 -21.78 4.52 5.99
C ALA A 41 -21.13 3.49 6.93
N MET A 42 -21.53 2.22 6.85
CA MET A 42 -20.92 1.12 7.60
C MET A 42 -19.46 0.90 7.16
N LEU A 43 -19.17 0.85 5.86
CA LEU A 43 -17.83 0.65 5.36
C LEU A 43 -16.90 1.80 5.73
N ILE A 44 -17.36 3.06 5.63
CA ILE A 44 -16.63 4.25 6.09
C ILE A 44 -16.35 4.16 7.59
N ALA A 45 -17.35 3.78 8.39
CA ALA A 45 -17.17 3.58 9.82
C ALA A 45 -16.10 2.53 10.11
N CYS A 46 -16.17 1.39 9.43
CA CYS A 46 -15.20 0.31 9.58
C CYS A 46 -13.78 0.73 9.15
N GLU A 47 -13.64 1.51 8.06
CA GLU A 47 -12.35 2.06 7.65
C GLU A 47 -11.78 2.98 8.72
N LEU A 48 -12.60 3.86 9.29
CA LEU A 48 -12.19 4.80 10.33
C LEU A 48 -11.72 4.12 11.62
N ILE A 49 -12.36 3.03 12.03
CA ILE A 49 -12.02 2.29 13.27
C ILE A 49 -11.15 1.06 13.04
N ALA A 50 -10.72 0.82 11.79
CA ALA A 50 -9.97 -0.35 11.35
C ALA A 50 -10.67 -1.70 11.66
N ASP A 51 -12.02 -1.75 11.68
CA ASP A 51 -12.78 -3.00 11.81
C ASP A 51 -12.94 -3.70 10.45
N ILE A 52 -11.88 -4.33 10.06
CA ILE A 52 -11.71 -4.95 8.75
C ILE A 52 -12.62 -6.18 8.55
N ARG A 53 -12.87 -6.93 9.63
CA ARG A 53 -13.75 -8.10 9.56
C ARG A 53 -15.16 -7.67 9.20
N ARG A 54 -15.69 -6.69 9.91
CA ARG A 54 -17.03 -6.11 9.66
C ARG A 54 -17.11 -5.48 8.27
N ALA A 55 -16.08 -4.74 7.84
CA ALA A 55 -16.02 -4.16 6.49
C ALA A 55 -16.14 -5.23 5.40
N ARG A 56 -15.39 -6.34 5.52
CA ARG A 56 -15.46 -7.45 4.57
C ARG A 56 -16.86 -8.06 4.50
N ASP A 57 -17.43 -8.35 5.65
CA ASP A 57 -18.72 -9.05 5.73
C ASP A 57 -19.84 -8.19 5.13
N TRP A 58 -19.86 -6.89 5.44
CA TRP A 58 -20.83 -5.94 4.87
C TRP A 58 -20.60 -5.65 3.39
N PHE A 59 -19.35 -5.57 2.94
CA PHE A 59 -19.07 -5.43 1.52
C PHE A 59 -19.65 -6.60 0.70
N HIS A 60 -19.44 -7.82 1.14
CA HIS A 60 -19.99 -9.00 0.44
C HIS A 60 -21.52 -9.08 0.50
N ILE A 61 -22.15 -8.61 1.57
CA ILE A 61 -23.62 -8.48 1.63
C ILE A 61 -24.08 -7.45 0.59
N GLY A 62 -23.43 -6.29 0.55
CA GLY A 62 -23.72 -5.22 -0.39
C GLY A 62 -23.52 -5.63 -1.85
N GLU A 63 -22.41 -6.31 -2.15
CA GLU A 63 -22.09 -6.81 -3.49
C GLU A 63 -23.19 -7.78 -3.99
N ARG A 64 -23.61 -8.75 -3.16
CA ARG A 64 -24.70 -9.67 -3.49
C ARG A 64 -26.04 -8.97 -3.67
N PHE A 65 -26.34 -7.97 -2.85
CA PHE A 65 -27.56 -7.18 -2.98
C PHE A 65 -27.55 -6.39 -4.29
N MET A 66 -26.43 -5.72 -4.61
CA MET A 66 -26.31 -4.91 -5.83
C MET A 66 -26.22 -5.72 -7.11
N ALA A 67 -25.83 -6.99 -7.05
CA ALA A 67 -25.86 -7.89 -8.21
C ALA A 67 -27.27 -8.08 -8.80
N GLN A 68 -28.32 -7.73 -8.06
CA GLN A 68 -29.71 -7.76 -8.52
C GLN A 68 -30.13 -6.50 -9.32
N PHE A 69 -29.26 -5.49 -9.34
CA PHE A 69 -29.51 -4.21 -10.01
C PHE A 69 -28.44 -3.94 -11.05
N GLU A 70 -28.80 -3.43 -12.21
CA GLU A 70 -27.86 -3.12 -13.30
C GLU A 70 -27.00 -1.85 -13.04
N ASN A 71 -27.25 -1.13 -11.95
CA ASN A 71 -26.64 0.15 -11.64
C ASN A 71 -25.36 0.00 -10.81
N HIS A 72 -24.26 -0.44 -11.42
CA HIS A 72 -22.97 -0.67 -10.76
C HIS A 72 -22.35 0.61 -10.15
N TYR A 73 -22.63 1.79 -10.72
CA TYR A 73 -22.08 3.07 -10.23
C TYR A 73 -22.58 3.44 -8.82
N LEU A 74 -23.79 3.02 -8.42
CA LEU A 74 -24.30 3.27 -7.07
C LEU A 74 -23.45 2.59 -5.99
N PHE A 75 -22.79 1.50 -6.34
CA PHE A 75 -21.93 0.75 -5.41
C PHE A 75 -20.44 1.20 -5.46
N ALA A 76 -20.11 2.16 -6.30
CA ALA A 76 -18.74 2.61 -6.51
C ALA A 76 -18.10 3.18 -5.22
N GLU A 77 -18.85 3.92 -4.39
CA GLU A 77 -18.36 4.43 -3.11
C GLU A 77 -18.04 3.31 -2.11
N CYS A 78 -18.91 2.33 -1.99
CA CYS A 78 -18.68 1.15 -1.16
C CYS A 78 -17.44 0.39 -1.63
N ARG A 79 -17.27 0.24 -2.94
CA ARG A 79 -16.12 -0.42 -3.56
C ARG A 79 -14.82 0.34 -3.31
N MET A 80 -14.85 1.67 -3.45
CA MET A 80 -13.71 2.55 -3.16
C MET A 80 -13.28 2.45 -1.70
N THR A 81 -14.22 2.53 -0.76
CA THR A 81 -13.95 2.42 0.68
C THR A 81 -13.41 1.04 1.04
N TYR A 82 -14.01 -0.01 0.48
CA TYR A 82 -13.50 -1.37 0.67
C TYR A 82 -12.11 -1.57 0.06
N GLY A 83 -11.81 -0.93 -1.06
CA GLY A 83 -10.48 -0.88 -1.65
C GLY A 83 -9.43 -0.32 -0.69
N GLY A 84 -9.76 0.74 0.06
CA GLY A 84 -8.93 1.28 1.15
C GLY A 84 -8.70 0.26 2.28
N THR A 85 -9.75 -0.41 2.71
CA THR A 85 -9.67 -1.49 3.70
C THR A 85 -8.78 -2.64 3.24
N LEU A 86 -8.93 -3.08 1.98
CA LEU A 86 -8.09 -4.12 1.38
C LEU A 86 -6.61 -3.72 1.30
N PHE A 87 -6.34 -2.44 1.00
CA PHE A 87 -4.98 -1.90 1.02
C PHE A 87 -4.36 -2.02 2.42
N ALA A 88 -5.06 -1.59 3.46
CA ALA A 88 -4.60 -1.69 4.85
C ALA A 88 -4.30 -3.14 5.25
N LEU A 89 -5.14 -4.11 4.80
CA LEU A 89 -4.97 -5.55 5.00
C LEU A 89 -3.82 -6.19 4.23
N GLY A 90 -3.14 -5.46 3.37
CA GLY A 90 -2.14 -6.02 2.48
C GLY A 90 -2.70 -6.87 1.33
N GLN A 91 -4.00 -6.77 1.03
CA GLN A 91 -4.61 -7.43 -0.13
C GLN A 91 -4.53 -6.55 -1.38
N TRP A 92 -3.33 -6.10 -1.71
CA TRP A 92 -3.09 -5.03 -2.68
C TRP A 92 -3.58 -5.32 -4.10
N ALA A 93 -3.49 -6.56 -4.57
CA ALA A 93 -4.02 -6.94 -5.87
C ALA A 93 -5.56 -6.82 -5.94
N ARG A 94 -6.24 -7.11 -4.83
CA ARG A 94 -7.70 -6.91 -4.74
C ARG A 94 -8.05 -5.43 -4.58
N ALA A 95 -7.29 -4.69 -3.77
CA ALA A 95 -7.46 -3.24 -3.59
C ALA A 95 -7.36 -2.52 -4.94
N GLU A 96 -6.33 -2.82 -5.73
CA GLU A 96 -6.13 -2.27 -7.08
C GLU A 96 -7.31 -2.57 -7.99
N ARG A 97 -7.80 -3.81 -8.00
CA ARG A 97 -8.95 -4.19 -8.80
C ARG A 97 -10.21 -3.41 -8.42
N GLU A 98 -10.56 -3.34 -7.13
CA GLU A 98 -11.77 -2.65 -6.67
C GLU A 98 -11.68 -1.13 -6.93
N LEU A 99 -10.53 -0.52 -6.68
CA LEU A 99 -10.28 0.89 -6.98
C LEU A 99 -10.29 1.17 -8.49
N GLY A 100 -9.69 0.29 -9.30
CA GLY A 100 -9.70 0.40 -10.77
C GLY A 100 -11.11 0.28 -11.35
N LEU A 101 -11.93 -0.63 -10.83
CA LEU A 101 -13.35 -0.71 -11.18
C LEU A 101 -14.09 0.59 -10.83
N THR A 102 -13.83 1.16 -9.65
CA THR A 102 -14.42 2.44 -9.25
C THR A 102 -14.03 3.55 -10.21
N VAL A 103 -12.75 3.68 -10.57
CA VAL A 103 -12.27 4.70 -11.52
C VAL A 103 -13.00 4.57 -12.85
N ARG A 104 -13.10 3.34 -13.39
CA ARG A 104 -13.78 3.09 -14.66
C ARG A 104 -15.27 3.43 -14.60
N ASP A 105 -15.95 2.97 -13.55
CA ASP A 105 -17.40 3.08 -13.43
C ASP A 105 -17.87 4.53 -13.10
N THR A 106 -16.95 5.42 -12.64
CA THR A 106 -17.25 6.80 -12.24
C THR A 106 -16.64 7.86 -13.15
N GLN A 107 -15.91 7.47 -14.20
CA GLN A 107 -15.09 8.38 -15.02
C GLN A 107 -15.85 9.62 -15.51
N ASP A 108 -17.06 9.45 -16.06
CA ASP A 108 -17.84 10.51 -16.68
C ASP A 108 -19.09 10.90 -15.87
N ILE A 109 -19.31 10.24 -14.72
CA ILE A 109 -20.58 10.37 -13.98
C ILE A 109 -20.32 11.02 -12.61
N TYR A 110 -19.20 10.75 -11.96
CA TYR A 110 -18.98 11.16 -10.57
C TYR A 110 -17.53 11.56 -10.32
N ILE A 111 -17.19 12.77 -10.78
CA ILE A 111 -15.82 13.32 -10.84
C ILE A 111 -15.10 13.25 -9.48
N ALA A 112 -15.77 13.68 -8.40
CA ALA A 112 -15.16 13.68 -7.07
C ALA A 112 -14.77 12.26 -6.60
N MET A 113 -15.64 11.28 -6.79
CA MET A 113 -15.38 9.88 -6.41
C MET A 113 -14.29 9.26 -7.29
N ASN A 114 -14.29 9.58 -8.59
CA ASN A 114 -13.22 9.20 -9.50
C ASN A 114 -11.87 9.70 -9.00
N SER A 115 -11.78 10.98 -8.65
CA SER A 115 -10.55 11.60 -8.12
C SER A 115 -10.10 10.95 -6.80
N MET A 116 -11.04 10.64 -5.89
CA MET A 116 -10.74 9.95 -4.63
C MET A 116 -10.19 8.53 -4.85
N ALA A 117 -10.80 7.76 -5.76
CA ALA A 117 -10.35 6.41 -6.09
C ALA A 117 -8.95 6.43 -6.74
N ARG A 118 -8.70 7.38 -7.63
CA ARG A 118 -7.39 7.60 -8.26
C ARG A 118 -6.32 7.98 -7.23
N ALA A 119 -6.65 8.82 -6.27
CA ALA A 119 -5.76 9.18 -5.17
C ALA A 119 -5.37 7.96 -4.30
N ARG A 120 -6.32 7.05 -4.04
CA ARG A 120 -6.07 5.79 -3.32
C ARG A 120 -5.20 4.82 -4.14
N LEU A 121 -5.43 4.72 -5.46
CA LEU A 121 -4.58 3.95 -6.37
C LEU A 121 -3.16 4.48 -6.42
N ALA A 122 -2.99 5.80 -6.50
CA ALA A 122 -1.66 6.43 -6.49
C ALA A 122 -0.87 6.05 -5.24
N ARG A 123 -1.51 6.07 -4.06
CA ARG A 123 -0.87 5.63 -2.82
C ARG A 123 -0.40 4.18 -2.90
N LEU A 124 -1.20 3.28 -3.47
CA LEU A 124 -0.84 1.88 -3.66
C LEU A 124 0.38 1.74 -4.59
N TYR A 125 0.37 2.44 -5.72
CA TYR A 125 1.50 2.43 -6.66
C TYR A 125 2.78 3.00 -6.06
N ILE A 126 2.69 4.08 -5.27
CA ILE A 126 3.84 4.64 -4.54
C ILE A 126 4.43 3.58 -3.59
N CYS A 127 3.60 2.88 -2.81
CA CYS A 127 4.07 1.82 -1.92
C CYS A 127 4.70 0.64 -2.66
N ARG A 128 4.30 0.37 -3.91
CA ARG A 128 4.94 -0.63 -4.78
C ARG A 128 6.20 -0.14 -5.47
N GLY A 129 6.48 1.17 -5.44
CA GLY A 129 7.56 1.79 -6.20
C GLY A 129 7.25 1.97 -7.69
N GLU A 130 5.99 1.92 -8.07
CA GLU A 130 5.48 2.11 -9.44
C GLU A 130 5.16 3.61 -9.65
N LEU A 131 6.22 4.45 -9.62
CA LEU A 131 6.06 5.91 -9.54
C LEU A 131 5.45 6.50 -10.80
N GLU A 132 5.77 5.97 -11.98
CA GLU A 132 5.18 6.39 -13.24
C GLU A 132 3.67 6.10 -13.30
N ALA A 133 3.25 4.94 -12.79
CA ALA A 133 1.82 4.61 -12.69
C ALA A 133 1.10 5.53 -11.70
N ALA A 134 1.76 5.90 -10.59
CA ALA A 134 1.23 6.88 -9.65
C ALA A 134 1.06 8.27 -10.28
N GLU A 135 2.03 8.72 -11.08
CA GLU A 135 1.92 9.99 -11.82
C GLU A 135 0.77 9.95 -12.83
N GLN A 136 0.69 8.88 -13.62
CA GLN A 136 -0.37 8.73 -14.63
C GLN A 136 -1.77 8.74 -14.01
N VAL A 137 -1.95 8.04 -12.90
CA VAL A 137 -3.27 8.00 -12.24
C VAL A 137 -3.63 9.31 -11.55
N LEU A 138 -2.66 10.17 -11.22
CA LEU A 138 -2.88 11.51 -10.65
C LEU A 138 -3.00 12.61 -11.71
N ALA A 139 -2.61 12.35 -12.95
CA ALA A 139 -2.63 13.34 -14.02
C ALA A 139 -4.03 13.91 -14.25
N GLY A 140 -4.16 15.26 -14.26
CA GLY A 140 -5.42 15.96 -14.45
C GLY A 140 -6.29 16.12 -13.20
N ILE A 141 -5.86 15.59 -12.04
CA ILE A 141 -6.52 15.82 -10.75
C ILE A 141 -5.59 16.49 -9.71
N GLU A 142 -4.44 17.01 -10.13
CA GLU A 142 -3.40 17.55 -9.23
C GLU A 142 -3.90 18.73 -8.38
N ASN A 143 -5.00 19.33 -8.78
CA ASN A 143 -5.65 20.44 -8.07
C ASN A 143 -6.73 19.99 -7.08
N GLU A 144 -7.13 18.74 -7.15
CA GLU A 144 -8.15 18.20 -6.25
C GLU A 144 -7.58 17.98 -4.84
N THR A 145 -8.39 18.31 -3.84
CA THR A 145 -7.96 18.17 -2.43
C THR A 145 -7.48 16.75 -2.10
N TRP A 146 -8.15 15.74 -2.63
CA TRP A 146 -7.84 14.32 -2.38
C TRP A 146 -6.53 13.85 -3.01
N ALA A 147 -6.08 14.52 -4.07
CA ALA A 147 -4.84 14.18 -4.77
C ALA A 147 -3.60 14.75 -4.06
N LEU A 148 -3.73 15.81 -3.25
CA LEU A 148 -2.59 16.49 -2.63
C LEU A 148 -1.76 15.59 -1.70
N PRO A 149 -2.34 14.77 -0.79
CA PRO A 149 -1.55 13.87 0.04
C PRO A 149 -0.77 12.80 -0.74
N PRO A 150 -1.34 12.05 -1.69
CA PRO A 150 -0.55 11.11 -2.48
C PRO A 150 0.47 11.81 -3.39
N LEU A 151 0.19 13.00 -3.94
CA LEU A 151 1.19 13.80 -4.66
C LEU A 151 2.36 14.19 -3.76
N ALA A 152 2.09 14.63 -2.52
CA ALA A 152 3.14 14.92 -1.55
C ALA A 152 3.98 13.67 -1.22
N GLY A 153 3.34 12.51 -1.04
CA GLY A 153 4.00 11.23 -0.86
C GLY A 153 4.88 10.84 -2.05
N LEU A 154 4.38 11.05 -3.26
CA LEU A 154 5.12 10.81 -4.50
C LEU A 154 6.37 11.70 -4.59
N LYS A 155 6.22 13.02 -4.35
CA LYS A 155 7.34 13.96 -4.35
C LYS A 155 8.39 13.63 -3.29
N LEU A 156 7.96 13.24 -2.11
CA LEU A 156 8.87 12.80 -1.05
C LEU A 156 9.65 11.54 -1.48
N THR A 157 8.99 10.57 -2.10
CA THR A 157 9.63 9.35 -2.61
C THR A 157 10.61 9.65 -3.76
N GLN A 158 10.32 10.67 -4.57
CA GLN A 158 11.21 11.17 -5.64
C GLN A 158 12.39 12.01 -5.12
N GLY A 159 12.49 12.25 -3.81
CA GLY A 159 13.57 13.05 -3.22
C GLY A 159 13.34 14.56 -3.28
N ASP A 160 12.11 15.00 -3.46
CA ASP A 160 11.71 16.41 -3.44
C ASP A 160 10.81 16.74 -2.22
N PRO A 161 11.39 16.79 -1.01
CA PRO A 161 10.64 17.10 0.21
C PRO A 161 10.10 18.54 0.25
N SER A 162 10.72 19.47 -0.45
CA SER A 162 10.27 20.87 -0.50
C SER A 162 8.94 21.00 -1.20
N THR A 163 8.79 20.36 -2.37
CA THR A 163 7.51 20.30 -3.08
C THR A 163 6.47 19.52 -2.28
N ALA A 164 6.87 18.43 -1.60
CA ALA A 164 5.97 17.69 -0.73
C ALA A 164 5.37 18.57 0.37
N LEU A 165 6.17 19.39 1.07
CA LEU A 165 5.67 20.33 2.09
C LEU A 165 4.74 21.39 1.49
N SER A 166 5.07 21.93 0.32
CA SER A 166 4.21 22.92 -0.37
C SER A 166 2.82 22.35 -0.69
N LEU A 167 2.75 21.08 -1.11
CA LEU A 167 1.50 20.36 -1.35
C LEU A 167 0.71 20.11 -0.05
N ILE A 168 1.41 19.74 1.02
CA ILE A 168 0.81 19.56 2.36
C ILE A 168 0.26 20.88 2.88
N ASP A 169 1.00 21.98 2.75
CA ASP A 169 0.52 23.31 3.15
C ASP A 169 -0.70 23.76 2.34
N ARG A 170 -0.73 23.42 1.06
CA ARG A 170 -1.91 23.65 0.23
C ARG A 170 -3.10 22.82 0.73
N TYR A 171 -2.89 21.56 1.06
CA TYR A 171 -3.91 20.68 1.64
C TYR A 171 -4.50 21.27 2.92
N TRP A 172 -3.65 21.75 3.84
CA TRP A 172 -4.07 22.33 5.11
C TRP A 172 -4.88 23.62 4.99
N ARG A 173 -4.84 24.30 3.87
CA ARG A 173 -5.71 25.46 3.58
C ARG A 173 -7.12 25.06 3.15
N LEU A 174 -7.34 23.81 2.77
CA LEU A 174 -8.59 23.30 2.19
C LEU A 174 -9.39 22.42 3.14
N VAL A 175 -8.77 21.91 4.21
CA VAL A 175 -9.40 20.92 5.09
C VAL A 175 -9.34 21.32 6.57
N ASP A 176 -10.25 20.76 7.37
CA ASP A 176 -10.18 20.85 8.83
C ASP A 176 -9.05 19.97 9.37
N ARG A 177 -8.05 20.59 9.97
CA ARG A 177 -6.88 19.88 10.56
C ARG A 177 -7.23 18.91 11.68
N LYS A 178 -8.38 19.11 12.35
CA LYS A 178 -8.80 18.28 13.49
C LYS A 178 -9.38 16.93 13.09
N SER A 179 -9.68 16.74 11.81
CA SER A 179 -10.20 15.44 11.36
C SER A 179 -9.12 14.35 11.49
N ILE A 180 -9.49 13.26 12.16
CA ILE A 180 -8.63 12.06 12.32
C ILE A 180 -8.16 11.46 10.99
N ALA A 181 -8.94 11.62 9.91
CA ALA A 181 -8.54 11.18 8.56
C ALA A 181 -7.23 11.85 8.11
N ASN A 182 -6.82 12.93 8.75
CA ASN A 182 -5.62 13.69 8.45
C ASN A 182 -4.35 13.20 9.19
N ALA A 183 -4.46 12.19 10.06
CA ALA A 183 -3.31 11.65 10.79
C ALA A 183 -2.17 11.20 9.85
N ILE A 184 -2.52 10.62 8.71
CA ILE A 184 -1.54 10.20 7.70
C ILE A 184 -0.81 11.39 7.07
N VAL A 185 -1.47 12.53 6.90
CA VAL A 185 -0.87 13.74 6.33
C VAL A 185 0.10 14.38 7.33
N LEU A 186 -0.23 14.38 8.63
CA LEU A 186 0.69 14.81 9.67
C LEU A 186 1.93 13.91 9.74
N GLN A 187 1.77 12.59 9.64
CA GLN A 187 2.89 11.66 9.56
C GLN A 187 3.78 11.92 8.34
N LEU A 188 3.17 12.19 7.17
CA LEU A 188 3.89 12.55 5.95
C LEU A 188 4.62 13.89 6.09
N GLN A 189 4.02 14.86 6.77
CA GLN A 189 4.63 16.16 7.07
C GLN A 189 5.87 16.01 7.95
N VAL A 190 5.81 15.17 9.00
CA VAL A 190 6.99 14.82 9.81
C VAL A 190 8.10 14.25 8.94
N ALA A 191 7.79 13.30 8.07
CA ALA A 191 8.78 12.68 7.18
C ALA A 191 9.41 13.70 6.21
N ALA A 192 8.62 14.61 5.66
CA ALA A 192 9.10 15.65 4.75
C ALA A 192 10.03 16.66 5.44
N HIS A 193 9.69 17.11 6.66
CA HIS A 193 10.58 17.96 7.46
C HIS A 193 11.89 17.23 7.81
N LEU A 194 11.83 15.95 8.21
CA LEU A 194 13.04 15.17 8.50
C LEU A 194 13.94 15.01 7.28
N ALA A 195 13.37 14.83 6.10
CA ALA A 195 14.13 14.76 4.85
C ALA A 195 14.87 16.08 4.52
N LEU A 196 14.39 17.21 5.03
CA LEU A 196 15.05 18.53 4.97
C LEU A 196 15.97 18.81 6.16
N ASN A 197 16.17 17.84 7.07
CA ASN A 197 16.85 18.03 8.35
C ASN A 197 16.21 19.11 9.26
N ASP A 198 14.95 19.46 9.02
CA ASP A 198 14.17 20.38 9.85
C ASP A 198 13.49 19.64 11.01
N ARG A 199 14.26 19.43 12.09
CA ARG A 199 13.75 18.76 13.31
C ARG A 199 12.68 19.59 14.01
N THR A 200 12.73 20.90 13.92
CA THR A 200 11.76 21.80 14.55
C THR A 200 10.38 21.67 13.89
N GLY A 201 10.34 21.74 12.56
CA GLY A 201 9.11 21.52 11.81
C GLY A 201 8.56 20.09 12.00
N ALA A 202 9.44 19.10 12.04
CA ALA A 202 9.05 17.71 12.31
C ALA A 202 8.43 17.56 13.72
N ALA A 203 9.02 18.17 14.74
CA ALA A 203 8.49 18.15 16.11
C ALA A 203 7.11 18.83 16.18
N ALA A 204 6.95 20.00 15.57
CA ALA A 204 5.67 20.71 15.56
C ALA A 204 4.54 19.91 14.89
N ALA A 205 4.82 19.21 13.76
CA ALA A 205 3.86 18.33 13.12
C ALA A 205 3.55 17.09 13.97
N LEU A 206 4.56 16.51 14.62
CA LEU A 206 4.41 15.39 15.54
C LEU A 206 3.57 15.75 16.76
N ASP A 207 3.74 16.94 17.34
CA ASP A 207 2.94 17.38 18.48
C ASP A 207 1.46 17.51 18.13
N GLN A 208 1.12 17.97 16.91
CA GLN A 208 -0.25 17.96 16.42
C GLN A 208 -0.80 16.53 16.30
N LEU A 209 0.00 15.59 15.79
CA LEU A 209 -0.39 14.18 15.67
C LEU A 209 -0.60 13.51 17.03
N LYS A 210 0.27 13.81 18.01
CA LYS A 210 0.12 13.34 19.40
C LYS A 210 -1.12 13.93 20.08
N ALA A 211 -1.38 15.21 19.88
CA ALA A 211 -2.59 15.86 20.41
C ALA A 211 -3.84 15.21 19.85
N MET A 212 -3.88 14.93 18.53
CA MET A 212 -4.98 14.20 17.89
C MET A 212 -5.16 12.79 18.47
N ALA A 213 -4.06 12.07 18.72
CA ALA A 213 -4.09 10.73 19.32
C ALA A 213 -4.67 10.79 20.77
N ALA A 214 -4.26 11.78 21.56
CA ALA A 214 -4.71 11.95 22.94
C ALA A 214 -6.20 12.38 23.02
N GLU A 215 -6.65 13.26 22.11
CA GLU A 215 -8.02 13.75 22.07
C GLU A 215 -9.03 12.66 21.71
N HIS A 216 -8.68 11.78 20.77
CA HIS A 216 -9.62 10.81 20.21
C HIS A 216 -9.41 9.36 20.70
N GLY A 217 -8.23 9.03 21.25
CA GLY A 217 -7.92 7.67 21.73
C GLY A 217 -7.87 6.61 20.61
N TRP A 218 -7.73 7.02 19.35
CA TRP A 218 -7.76 6.11 18.22
C TRP A 218 -6.42 5.41 18.02
N GLN A 219 -6.47 4.10 18.02
CA GLN A 219 -5.27 3.27 17.95
C GLN A 219 -4.46 3.49 16.68
N GLU A 220 -5.10 3.71 15.51
CA GLU A 220 -4.39 4.01 14.28
C GLU A 220 -3.63 5.35 14.36
N VAL A 221 -4.26 6.39 14.93
CA VAL A 221 -3.60 7.70 15.11
C VAL A 221 -2.42 7.57 16.08
N SER A 222 -2.59 6.81 17.16
CA SER A 222 -1.52 6.51 18.13
C SER A 222 -0.36 5.74 17.47
N ALA A 223 -0.66 4.74 16.64
CA ALA A 223 0.33 3.97 15.91
C ALA A 223 1.16 4.87 14.95
N ARG A 224 0.49 5.79 14.24
CA ARG A 224 1.14 6.78 13.39
C ARG A 224 2.00 7.76 14.17
N ALA A 225 1.53 8.20 15.36
CA ALA A 225 2.29 9.06 16.25
C ALA A 225 3.53 8.33 16.80
N HIS A 226 3.44 7.06 17.15
CA HIS A 226 4.59 6.25 17.56
C HIS A 226 5.59 6.09 16.40
N MET A 227 5.12 5.79 15.19
CA MET A 227 6.00 5.69 14.01
C MET A 227 6.74 7.00 13.73
N ALA A 228 6.04 8.14 13.76
CA ALA A 228 6.62 9.46 13.56
C ALA A 228 7.58 9.86 14.70
N SER A 229 7.23 9.51 15.95
CA SER A 229 8.13 9.72 17.12
C SER A 229 9.42 8.95 16.98
N GLY A 230 9.35 7.69 16.56
CA GLY A 230 10.54 6.88 16.30
C GLY A 230 11.43 7.48 15.23
N SER A 231 10.84 7.99 14.14
CA SER A 231 11.59 8.65 13.06
C SER A 231 12.29 9.92 13.53
N LEU A 232 11.65 10.75 14.35
CA LEU A 232 12.25 11.97 14.91
C LEU A 232 13.34 11.64 15.93
N ALA A 233 13.12 10.65 16.82
CA ALA A 233 14.13 10.18 17.79
C ALA A 233 15.37 9.66 17.07
N MET A 234 15.18 8.86 16.00
CA MET A 234 16.28 8.37 15.16
C MET A 234 17.11 9.52 14.56
N ALA A 235 16.43 10.52 13.97
CA ALA A 235 17.07 11.71 13.40
C ALA A 235 17.79 12.56 14.46
N SER A 236 17.39 12.43 15.73
CA SER A 236 18.00 13.12 16.87
C SER A 236 19.12 12.31 17.54
N GLY A 237 19.41 11.09 17.07
CA GLY A 237 20.44 10.21 17.63
C GLY A 237 19.99 9.41 18.87
N ASP A 238 18.71 9.48 19.24
CA ASP A 238 18.14 8.68 20.33
C ASP A 238 17.68 7.33 19.81
N SER A 239 18.62 6.41 19.66
CA SER A 239 18.32 5.05 19.17
C SER A 239 17.44 4.24 20.14
N GLY A 240 17.57 4.45 21.46
CA GLY A 240 16.77 3.76 22.46
C GLY A 240 15.30 4.18 22.43
N GLY A 241 15.05 5.48 22.42
CA GLY A 241 13.70 6.03 22.28
C GLY A 241 13.06 5.70 20.94
N ALA A 242 13.86 5.71 19.86
CA ALA A 242 13.41 5.33 18.53
C ALA A 242 12.96 3.86 18.49
N LEU A 243 13.74 2.93 19.01
CA LEU A 243 13.42 1.51 19.08
C LEU A 243 12.09 1.27 19.82
N ALA A 244 11.97 1.83 21.03
CA ALA A 244 10.74 1.69 21.82
C ALA A 244 9.50 2.24 21.10
N CYS A 245 9.64 3.34 20.36
CA CYS A 245 8.55 3.91 19.56
C CYS A 245 8.16 3.00 18.38
N PHE A 246 9.14 2.45 17.64
CA PHE A 246 8.86 1.56 16.52
C PHE A 246 8.24 0.22 16.97
N GLU A 247 8.65 -0.34 18.11
CA GLU A 247 8.05 -1.54 18.69
C GLU A 247 6.58 -1.31 19.07
N ARG A 248 6.25 -0.15 19.64
CA ARG A 248 4.86 0.24 19.92
C ARG A 248 4.06 0.39 18.63
N ALA A 249 4.59 1.13 17.65
CA ALA A 249 3.95 1.29 16.34
C ALA A 249 3.68 -0.07 15.66
N MET A 250 4.67 -0.97 15.69
CA MET A 250 4.53 -2.34 15.16
C MET A 250 3.39 -3.09 15.84
N THR A 251 3.32 -3.04 17.17
CA THR A 251 2.27 -3.71 17.95
C THR A 251 0.89 -3.15 17.63
N ASP A 252 0.75 -1.83 17.62
CA ASP A 252 -0.51 -1.15 17.33
C ASP A 252 -0.98 -1.42 15.90
N PHE A 253 -0.13 -1.29 14.88
CA PHE A 253 -0.49 -1.60 13.50
C PHE A 253 -0.80 -3.09 13.30
N SER A 254 -0.09 -3.98 13.98
CA SER A 254 -0.36 -5.43 13.93
C SER A 254 -1.73 -5.77 14.50
N SER A 255 -2.12 -5.19 15.62
CA SER A 255 -3.43 -5.42 16.24
C SER A 255 -4.58 -4.91 15.37
N LEU A 256 -4.34 -3.87 14.57
CA LEU A 256 -5.27 -3.33 13.57
C LEU A 256 -5.25 -4.13 12.25
N GLY A 257 -4.39 -5.14 12.10
CA GLY A 257 -4.24 -5.90 10.85
C GLY A 257 -3.59 -5.09 9.70
N MET A 258 -2.97 -3.96 10.00
CA MET A 258 -2.29 -3.09 9.02
C MET A 258 -0.91 -3.65 8.67
N VAL A 259 -0.91 -4.64 7.79
CA VAL A 259 0.25 -5.50 7.49
C VAL A 259 1.46 -4.72 7.01
N TYR A 260 1.26 -3.76 6.11
CA TYR A 260 2.35 -2.98 5.52
C TYR A 260 2.99 -2.04 6.54
N GLU A 261 2.17 -1.27 7.24
CA GLU A 261 2.62 -0.31 8.26
C GLU A 261 3.34 -1.02 9.42
N SER A 262 2.82 -2.17 9.86
CA SER A 262 3.47 -3.00 10.88
C SER A 262 4.84 -3.49 10.41
N ALA A 263 4.95 -3.98 9.17
CA ALA A 263 6.21 -4.41 8.60
C ALA A 263 7.23 -3.25 8.48
N ARG A 264 6.79 -2.04 8.12
CA ARG A 264 7.66 -0.86 8.09
C ARG A 264 8.18 -0.47 9.47
N ALA A 265 7.33 -0.50 10.49
CA ALA A 265 7.76 -0.23 11.88
C ALA A 265 8.76 -1.28 12.36
N ARG A 266 8.51 -2.57 12.06
CA ARG A 266 9.41 -3.69 12.34
C ARG A 266 10.76 -3.54 11.64
N PHE A 267 10.77 -3.15 10.37
CA PHE A 267 11.99 -2.90 9.60
C PHE A 267 12.79 -1.72 10.16
N ALA A 268 12.12 -0.64 10.57
CA ALA A 268 12.78 0.51 11.22
C ALA A 268 13.45 0.09 12.55
N ALA A 269 12.80 -0.75 13.36
CA ALA A 269 13.40 -1.33 14.56
C ALA A 269 14.60 -2.21 14.22
N ALA A 270 14.50 -3.06 13.18
CA ALA A 270 15.61 -3.91 12.73
C ALA A 270 16.84 -3.10 12.31
N THR A 271 16.63 -1.95 11.67
CA THR A 271 17.72 -1.05 11.28
C THR A 271 18.50 -0.51 12.50
N ILE A 272 17.82 -0.21 13.59
CA ILE A 272 18.47 0.19 14.85
C ILE A 272 19.22 -0.98 15.49
N LEU A 273 18.57 -2.14 15.55
CA LEU A 273 19.15 -3.37 16.13
C LEU A 273 20.40 -3.84 15.39
N ALA A 274 20.59 -3.46 14.14
CA ALA A 274 21.78 -3.82 13.36
C ALA A 274 23.10 -3.46 14.05
N ALA A 275 23.13 -2.37 14.82
CA ALA A 275 24.32 -1.94 15.55
C ALA A 275 24.52 -2.66 16.90
N THR A 276 23.45 -3.11 17.57
CA THR A 276 23.50 -3.64 18.94
C THR A 276 23.24 -5.14 19.02
N ASN A 277 22.42 -5.67 18.11
CA ASN A 277 22.08 -7.09 18.04
C ASN A 277 21.91 -7.54 16.57
N PRO A 278 23.01 -7.73 15.83
CA PRO A 278 22.97 -8.07 14.40
C PRO A 278 22.21 -9.34 14.08
N ALA A 279 22.23 -10.34 14.99
CA ALA A 279 21.52 -11.59 14.79
C ALA A 279 19.99 -11.40 14.82
N LEU A 280 19.49 -10.64 15.80
CA LEU A 280 18.05 -10.30 15.86
C LEU A 280 17.66 -9.38 14.70
N ALA A 281 18.48 -8.40 14.36
CA ALA A 281 18.26 -7.52 13.21
C ALA A 281 18.09 -8.31 11.90
N ALA A 282 18.89 -9.36 11.70
CA ALA A 282 18.79 -10.22 10.52
C ALA A 282 17.48 -11.01 10.48
N ILE A 283 17.03 -11.55 11.61
CA ILE A 283 15.76 -12.26 11.71
C ILE A 283 14.59 -11.33 11.40
N GLU A 284 14.61 -10.13 11.99
CA GLU A 284 13.57 -9.11 11.80
C GLU A 284 13.54 -8.60 10.35
N ALA A 285 14.72 -8.31 9.77
CA ALA A 285 14.84 -7.86 8.38
C ALA A 285 14.36 -8.93 7.38
N GLU A 286 14.69 -10.21 7.60
CA GLU A 286 14.23 -11.31 6.74
C GLU A 286 12.69 -11.48 6.82
N GLY A 287 12.13 -11.40 8.04
CA GLY A 287 10.69 -11.44 8.23
C GLY A 287 9.96 -10.30 7.51
N THR A 288 10.50 -9.07 7.58
CA THR A 288 9.90 -7.93 6.88
C THR A 288 10.09 -8.00 5.36
N ARG A 289 11.24 -8.47 4.88
CA ARG A 289 11.49 -8.70 3.45
C ARG A 289 10.44 -9.62 2.85
N ALA A 290 10.15 -10.75 3.51
CA ALA A 290 9.13 -11.70 3.04
C ALA A 290 7.72 -11.07 2.96
N VAL A 291 7.36 -10.19 3.91
CA VAL A 291 6.10 -9.44 3.88
C VAL A 291 6.08 -8.47 2.71
N PHE A 292 7.12 -7.66 2.52
CA PHE A 292 7.21 -6.68 1.45
C PHE A 292 7.19 -7.33 0.06
N GLU A 293 7.90 -8.45 -0.14
CA GLU A 293 7.85 -9.23 -1.37
C GLU A 293 6.43 -9.74 -1.67
N LYS A 294 5.74 -10.28 -0.66
CA LYS A 294 4.35 -10.75 -0.79
C LYS A 294 3.39 -9.64 -1.17
N LEU A 295 3.60 -8.43 -0.66
CA LEU A 295 2.80 -7.24 -0.97
C LEU A 295 3.14 -6.64 -2.34
N GLY A 296 4.34 -6.89 -2.86
CA GLY A 296 4.90 -6.21 -4.01
C GLY A 296 5.50 -4.84 -3.67
N ALA A 297 5.78 -4.54 -2.40
CA ALA A 297 6.45 -3.33 -1.91
C ALA A 297 7.96 -3.41 -2.22
N ARG A 298 8.32 -3.24 -3.49
CA ARG A 298 9.68 -3.44 -3.98
C ARG A 298 10.72 -2.56 -3.29
N PRO A 299 10.50 -1.24 -3.10
CA PRO A 299 11.50 -0.39 -2.45
C PRO A 299 11.83 -0.84 -1.03
N ASP A 300 10.79 -1.22 -0.25
CA ASP A 300 10.99 -1.70 1.12
C ASP A 300 11.64 -3.10 1.15
N ALA A 301 11.29 -3.98 0.21
CA ALA A 301 11.93 -5.29 0.06
C ALA A 301 13.42 -5.17 -0.28
N ASP A 302 13.77 -4.26 -1.20
CA ASP A 302 15.15 -3.98 -1.58
C ASP A 302 15.94 -3.36 -0.41
N ALA A 303 15.33 -2.47 0.37
CA ALA A 303 15.93 -1.90 1.57
C ALA A 303 16.20 -2.98 2.64
N ALA A 304 15.26 -3.89 2.87
CA ALA A 304 15.44 -5.01 3.79
C ALA A 304 16.53 -5.97 3.31
N ALA A 305 16.58 -6.27 2.01
CA ALA A 305 17.65 -7.08 1.41
C ALA A 305 19.03 -6.39 1.52
N ALA A 306 19.09 -5.06 1.42
CA ALA A 306 20.33 -4.30 1.62
C ALA A 306 20.81 -4.39 3.07
N LEU A 307 19.91 -4.27 4.05
CA LEU A 307 20.25 -4.44 5.47
C LEU A 307 20.81 -5.85 5.73
N LEU A 308 20.18 -6.89 5.21
CA LEU A 308 20.64 -8.28 5.35
C LEU A 308 22.06 -8.48 4.77
N ARG A 309 22.33 -7.90 3.58
CA ARG A 309 23.69 -7.94 2.99
C ARG A 309 24.72 -7.26 3.88
N ASN A 310 24.37 -6.12 4.45
CA ASN A 310 25.27 -5.38 5.38
C ASN A 310 25.54 -6.17 6.66
N LEU A 311 24.60 -7.01 7.08
CA LEU A 311 24.75 -7.92 8.22
C LEU A 311 25.47 -9.24 7.86
N GLY A 312 25.96 -9.40 6.63
CA GLY A 312 26.66 -10.60 6.17
C GLY A 312 25.76 -11.80 5.90
N VAL A 313 24.44 -11.60 5.88
CA VAL A 313 23.49 -12.68 5.54
C VAL A 313 23.41 -12.81 4.03
N ALA A 314 23.68 -14.01 3.51
CA ALA A 314 23.55 -14.30 2.09
C ALA A 314 22.08 -14.24 1.68
N THR A 315 21.66 -13.12 1.13
CA THR A 315 20.33 -12.97 0.54
C THR A 315 20.33 -13.51 -0.88
N ARG A 316 19.37 -14.37 -1.22
CA ARG A 316 19.11 -14.65 -2.64
C ARG A 316 18.78 -13.32 -3.32
N PRO A 317 19.43 -12.95 -4.44
CA PRO A 317 19.07 -11.75 -5.16
C PRO A 317 17.58 -11.83 -5.52
N GLY A 318 16.79 -10.88 -5.02
CA GLY A 318 15.41 -10.68 -5.47
C GLY A 318 15.39 -10.37 -6.98
N PRO A 319 14.26 -10.52 -7.69
CA PRO A 319 14.17 -10.17 -9.10
C PRO A 319 14.55 -8.69 -9.27
N ARG A 320 15.49 -8.43 -10.18
CA ARG A 320 15.89 -7.06 -10.53
C ARG A 320 14.72 -6.31 -11.16
N THR A 321 14.55 -5.07 -10.72
CA THR A 321 13.58 -4.09 -11.22
C THR A 321 13.47 -4.12 -12.75
N GLY A 322 12.26 -4.37 -13.25
CA GLY A 322 11.90 -4.24 -14.66
C GLY A 322 11.67 -5.54 -15.42
N SER A 323 12.06 -6.71 -14.89
CA SER A 323 11.83 -7.99 -15.55
C SER A 323 10.89 -8.88 -14.75
N LEU A 324 9.86 -9.43 -15.41
CA LEU A 324 8.98 -10.48 -14.87
C LEU A 324 9.77 -11.77 -14.54
N LEU A 325 11.02 -11.85 -15.00
CA LEU A 325 11.88 -13.02 -14.92
C LEU A 325 13.01 -12.81 -13.90
N SER A 326 13.38 -13.84 -13.17
CA SER A 326 14.62 -13.85 -12.40
C SER A 326 15.83 -13.86 -13.37
N ARG A 327 17.00 -13.41 -12.91
CA ARG A 327 18.24 -13.46 -13.71
C ARG A 327 18.47 -14.83 -14.36
N ARG A 328 18.18 -15.92 -13.65
CA ARG A 328 18.33 -17.28 -14.16
C ARG A 328 17.30 -17.60 -15.25
N GLU A 329 16.09 -17.12 -15.11
CA GLU A 329 15.05 -17.26 -16.14
C GLU A 329 15.36 -16.38 -17.35
N GLU A 330 15.98 -15.21 -17.19
CA GLU A 330 16.49 -14.38 -18.29
C GLU A 330 17.62 -15.08 -19.06
N GLU A 331 18.58 -15.68 -18.34
CA GLU A 331 19.64 -16.48 -18.94
C GLU A 331 19.04 -17.66 -19.74
N VAL A 332 18.05 -18.33 -19.18
CA VAL A 332 17.32 -19.42 -19.84
C VAL A 332 16.54 -18.91 -21.05
N LEU A 333 15.85 -17.74 -20.94
CA LEU A 333 15.12 -17.13 -22.06
C LEU A 333 16.07 -16.77 -23.21
N ALA A 334 17.24 -16.21 -22.89
CA ALA A 334 18.26 -15.88 -23.90
C ALA A 334 18.78 -17.13 -24.64
N LEU A 335 18.98 -18.23 -23.92
CA LEU A 335 19.41 -19.50 -24.54
C LEU A 335 18.26 -20.16 -25.32
N LEU A 336 17.04 -20.07 -24.83
CA LEU A 336 15.84 -20.49 -25.57
C LEU A 336 15.67 -19.74 -26.90
N SER A 337 15.92 -18.43 -26.90
CA SER A 337 15.81 -17.60 -28.09
C SER A 337 16.87 -17.97 -29.14
N GLN A 338 17.96 -18.60 -28.73
CA GLN A 338 19.00 -19.14 -29.62
C GLN A 338 18.67 -20.57 -30.13
N GLY A 339 17.54 -21.14 -29.72
CA GLY A 339 17.09 -22.46 -30.17
C GLY A 339 17.57 -23.64 -29.31
N LEU A 340 18.34 -23.42 -28.24
CA LEU A 340 18.96 -24.50 -27.44
C LEU A 340 17.89 -25.37 -26.74
N SER A 341 18.05 -26.67 -26.77
CA SER A 341 17.24 -27.66 -26.06
C SER A 341 17.51 -27.64 -24.54
N ASN A 342 16.61 -28.24 -23.73
CA ASN A 342 16.82 -28.31 -22.28
C ASN A 342 18.14 -28.99 -21.86
N PRO A 343 18.63 -30.08 -22.53
CA PRO A 343 19.96 -30.60 -22.28
C PRO A 343 21.07 -29.59 -22.55
N GLU A 344 21.03 -28.90 -23.68
CA GLU A 344 22.06 -27.91 -24.06
C GLU A 344 22.03 -26.69 -23.11
N ILE A 345 20.83 -26.27 -22.65
CA ILE A 345 20.67 -25.24 -21.61
C ILE A 345 21.27 -25.74 -20.29
N ALA A 346 21.04 -26.99 -19.93
CA ALA A 346 21.58 -27.60 -18.73
C ALA A 346 23.12 -27.62 -18.74
N ASP A 347 23.72 -28.04 -19.87
CA ASP A 347 25.18 -28.08 -20.06
C ASP A 347 25.77 -26.66 -20.03
N ARG A 348 25.16 -25.71 -20.73
CA ARG A 348 25.63 -24.31 -20.80
C ARG A 348 25.58 -23.60 -19.46
N LEU A 349 24.58 -23.91 -18.63
CA LEU A 349 24.34 -23.29 -17.32
C LEU A 349 24.89 -24.10 -16.15
N VAL A 350 25.54 -25.22 -16.42
CA VAL A 350 26.10 -26.17 -15.43
C VAL A 350 25.07 -26.57 -14.37
N ILE A 351 23.90 -27.05 -14.83
CA ILE A 351 22.78 -27.50 -13.98
C ILE A 351 22.25 -28.85 -14.46
N SER A 352 21.41 -29.50 -13.65
CA SER A 352 20.75 -30.72 -14.09
C SER A 352 19.71 -30.47 -15.19
N ARG A 353 19.48 -31.45 -16.08
CA ARG A 353 18.41 -31.39 -17.10
C ARG A 353 17.04 -31.13 -16.50
N ARG A 354 16.77 -31.69 -15.32
CA ARG A 354 15.54 -31.48 -14.56
C ARG A 354 15.42 -30.02 -14.09
N THR A 355 16.51 -29.42 -13.63
CA THR A 355 16.56 -28.02 -13.21
C THR A 355 16.34 -27.09 -14.40
N ALA A 356 16.94 -27.37 -15.57
CA ALA A 356 16.72 -26.62 -16.78
C ALA A 356 15.24 -26.68 -17.23
N ALA A 357 14.65 -27.87 -17.24
CA ALA A 357 13.23 -28.04 -17.56
C ALA A 357 12.31 -27.28 -16.62
N HIS A 358 12.63 -27.26 -15.30
CA HIS A 358 11.87 -26.49 -14.30
C HIS A 358 11.95 -24.98 -14.55
N HIS A 359 13.14 -24.44 -14.87
CA HIS A 359 13.30 -23.03 -15.22
C HIS A 359 12.55 -22.66 -16.49
N VAL A 360 12.55 -23.51 -17.52
CA VAL A 360 11.78 -23.30 -18.75
C VAL A 360 10.27 -23.27 -18.46
N SER A 361 9.78 -24.22 -17.67
CA SER A 361 8.35 -24.27 -17.30
C SER A 361 7.91 -23.03 -16.51
N ASN A 362 8.69 -22.60 -15.52
CA ASN A 362 8.42 -21.41 -14.72
C ASN A 362 8.44 -20.12 -15.56
N LEU A 363 9.40 -20.00 -16.46
CA LEU A 363 9.52 -18.88 -17.39
C LEU A 363 8.31 -18.78 -18.31
N LEU A 364 7.88 -19.89 -18.93
CA LEU A 364 6.71 -19.91 -19.79
C LEU A 364 5.44 -19.52 -19.02
N SER A 365 5.28 -20.03 -17.81
CA SER A 365 4.15 -19.67 -16.92
C SER A 365 4.15 -18.18 -16.58
N LYS A 366 5.31 -17.61 -16.18
CA LYS A 366 5.42 -16.19 -15.82
C LYS A 366 5.13 -15.24 -16.96
N LEU A 367 5.53 -15.60 -18.17
CA LEU A 367 5.27 -14.82 -19.37
C LEU A 367 3.92 -15.14 -20.03
N SER A 368 3.13 -16.03 -19.43
CA SER A 368 1.83 -16.49 -19.96
C SER A 368 1.95 -17.07 -21.38
N LEU A 369 3.08 -17.74 -21.68
CA LEU A 369 3.36 -18.38 -22.96
C LEU A 369 3.02 -19.87 -22.91
N ARG A 370 2.43 -20.38 -23.99
CA ARG A 370 1.94 -21.77 -24.07
C ARG A 370 3.03 -22.78 -24.37
N ASN A 371 4.06 -22.34 -25.07
CA ASN A 371 5.12 -23.23 -25.51
C ASN A 371 6.42 -22.45 -25.82
N ARG A 372 7.48 -23.22 -26.10
CA ARG A 372 8.82 -22.74 -26.42
C ARG A 372 8.85 -21.83 -27.66
N ALA A 373 8.07 -22.13 -28.70
CA ALA A 373 8.04 -21.33 -29.93
C ALA A 373 7.50 -19.92 -29.65
N GLU A 374 6.51 -19.81 -28.76
CA GLU A 374 6.00 -18.51 -28.29
C GLU A 374 7.05 -17.73 -27.51
N ALA A 375 7.94 -18.39 -26.76
CA ALA A 375 9.04 -17.72 -26.05
C ALA A 375 10.08 -17.13 -27.03
N VAL A 376 10.41 -17.84 -28.10
CA VAL A 376 11.29 -17.35 -29.17
C VAL A 376 10.67 -16.14 -29.88
N ALA A 377 9.38 -16.21 -30.23
CA ALA A 377 8.66 -15.11 -30.87
C ALA A 377 8.53 -13.89 -29.95
N TYR A 378 8.38 -14.12 -28.62
CA TYR A 378 8.35 -13.06 -27.61
C TYR A 378 9.65 -12.25 -27.59
N VAL A 379 10.82 -12.93 -27.57
CA VAL A 379 12.13 -12.26 -27.58
C VAL A 379 12.37 -11.51 -28.90
N ALA A 380 11.93 -12.05 -30.04
CA ALA A 380 12.05 -11.38 -31.34
C ALA A 380 11.29 -10.03 -31.32
N ARG A 381 10.05 -10.02 -30.86
CA ARG A 381 9.22 -8.80 -30.71
C ARG A 381 9.84 -7.77 -29.76
N MET A 382 10.43 -8.21 -28.66
CA MET A 382 11.09 -7.29 -27.70
C MET A 382 12.33 -6.62 -28.32
N LYS A 383 13.07 -7.32 -29.16
CA LYS A 383 14.22 -6.75 -29.88
C LYS A 383 13.81 -5.73 -30.95
N GLU A 384 12.68 -5.94 -31.61
CA GLU A 384 12.13 -5.01 -32.61
C GLU A 384 11.51 -3.76 -31.96
N ALA A 385 11.00 -3.86 -30.71
CA ALA A 385 10.41 -2.76 -29.97
C ALA A 385 11.43 -1.88 -29.23
N ALA A 386 12.70 -2.30 -29.12
CA ALA A 386 13.77 -1.49 -28.55
C ALA A 386 14.20 -0.42 -29.57
N PRO A 387 14.07 0.91 -29.27
CA PRO A 387 14.55 1.96 -30.15
C PRO A 387 16.06 1.76 -30.36
N ALA A 388 16.50 1.80 -31.64
CA ALA A 388 17.90 1.83 -31.98
C ALA A 388 18.54 3.06 -31.35
N GLY A 389 19.34 2.85 -30.29
CA GLY A 389 20.10 3.88 -29.59
C GLY A 389 21.39 4.21 -30.34
#